data_0de2d12d5cb466cdf0dea95468869e9a
#
_entry.id   0de2d12d5cb466cdf0dea95468869e9a
#
_cell.length_a   1.000
_cell.length_b   1.000
_cell.length_c   1.000
_cell.angle_alpha   90.00
_cell.angle_beta   90.00
_cell.angle_gamma   90.00
#
_symmetry.space_group_name_H-M   'P 1'
#
loop_
_entity.id
_entity.type
_entity.pdbx_description
1 polymer ?
#
loop_
_entity_poly.entity_id
_entity_poly.type
_entity_poly.pdbx_seq_one_letter_code
_entity_poly.pdbx_strand_id
1 'polypeptide(L)'
;VDLDGAKDGETINYGIIQKIRSTYPDIYIQIGGGIRSTATISKYLGIGINKLIIGTKALSDPLFLESIPNEIKDRIIIDLAVKNMKLAVHGWETESEHTIEDYLYILEKNNISEIVYTDVDKDGMLSGMNFHEMKKILNITSIPLIASGGVTSISDIRELTKISDQGVSGVIIGKALYEKKVNLIDVFKIVGN
;
A
#
# COMPACT_ATOMS: atom_id res chain seq x y z
N VAL A 1 2.57 0.01 -9.48
CA VAL A 1 3.82 0.28 -8.72
C VAL A 1 4.94 0.59 -9.69
N ASP A 2 5.74 1.62 -9.41
CA ASP A 2 7.01 1.88 -10.06
C ASP A 2 8.10 1.05 -9.36
N LEU A 3 8.32 -0.19 -9.82
CA LEU A 3 9.29 -1.10 -9.21
C LEU A 3 10.74 -0.62 -9.36
N ASP A 4 11.07 -0.01 -10.50
CA ASP A 4 12.39 0.59 -10.71
C ASP A 4 12.57 1.79 -9.77
N GLY A 5 11.53 2.62 -9.64
CA GLY A 5 11.51 3.73 -8.70
C GLY A 5 11.61 3.30 -7.24
N ALA A 6 10.99 2.19 -6.87
CA ALA A 6 11.09 1.64 -5.52
C ALA A 6 12.53 1.24 -5.19
N LYS A 7 13.24 0.63 -6.14
CA LYS A 7 14.64 0.22 -6.03
C LYS A 7 15.59 1.41 -6.01
N ASP A 8 15.47 2.29 -6.99
CA ASP A 8 16.45 3.38 -7.19
C ASP A 8 16.14 4.64 -6.38
N GLY A 9 14.92 4.73 -5.85
CA GLY A 9 14.48 5.84 -5.00
C GLY A 9 14.08 7.10 -5.77
N GLU A 10 13.87 6.98 -7.08
CA GLU A 10 13.43 8.04 -7.97
C GLU A 10 12.18 7.60 -8.76
N THR A 11 11.50 8.54 -9.39
CA THR A 11 10.30 8.24 -10.20
C THR A 11 10.69 7.89 -11.64
N ILE A 12 11.26 6.70 -11.83
CA ILE A 12 11.83 6.26 -13.12
C ILE A 12 10.75 6.18 -14.20
N ASN A 13 9.59 5.62 -13.89
CA ASN A 13 8.53 5.37 -14.86
C ASN A 13 7.48 6.49 -14.92
N TYR A 14 7.80 7.71 -14.43
CA TYR A 14 6.85 8.84 -14.42
C TYR A 14 6.20 9.10 -15.77
N GLY A 15 6.97 9.11 -16.87
CA GLY A 15 6.46 9.37 -18.22
C GLY A 15 5.43 8.31 -18.68
N ILE A 16 5.63 7.05 -18.30
CA ILE A 16 4.68 5.96 -18.58
C ILE A 16 3.38 6.18 -17.79
N ILE A 17 3.49 6.53 -16.51
CA ILE A 17 2.35 6.78 -15.62
C ILE A 17 1.53 7.98 -16.13
N GLN A 18 2.21 9.07 -16.55
CA GLN A 18 1.58 10.23 -17.17
C GLN A 18 0.82 9.86 -18.45
N LYS A 19 1.42 9.00 -19.29
CA LYS A 19 0.76 8.50 -20.52
C LYS A 19 -0.46 7.66 -20.19
N ILE A 20 -0.41 6.78 -19.17
CA ILE A 20 -1.57 6.00 -18.72
C ILE A 20 -2.69 6.94 -18.27
N ARG A 21 -2.40 7.94 -17.43
CA ARG A 21 -3.39 8.91 -16.94
C ARG A 21 -4.03 9.69 -18.10
N SER A 22 -3.22 10.15 -19.06
CA SER A 22 -3.76 10.90 -20.22
C SER A 22 -4.60 10.03 -21.16
N THR A 23 -4.26 8.74 -21.27
CA THR A 23 -5.02 7.80 -22.12
C THR A 23 -6.32 7.35 -21.47
N TYR A 24 -6.34 7.23 -20.15
CA TYR A 24 -7.47 6.74 -19.36
C TYR A 24 -7.81 7.73 -18.23
N PRO A 25 -8.44 8.87 -18.54
CA PRO A 25 -8.64 9.96 -17.57
C PRO A 25 -9.60 9.59 -16.42
N ASP A 26 -10.48 8.63 -16.61
CA ASP A 26 -11.50 8.24 -15.63
C ASP A 26 -11.05 7.11 -14.69
N ILE A 27 -9.90 6.47 -14.96
CA ILE A 27 -9.40 5.38 -14.10
C ILE A 27 -8.89 5.95 -12.78
N TYR A 28 -9.31 5.35 -11.67
CA TYR A 28 -8.73 5.64 -10.36
C TYR A 28 -7.33 5.01 -10.26
N ILE A 29 -6.31 5.86 -10.06
CA ILE A 29 -4.90 5.42 -10.01
C ILE A 29 -4.32 5.69 -8.64
N GLN A 30 -3.81 4.65 -8.02
CA GLN A 30 -2.88 4.72 -6.90
C GLN A 30 -1.48 4.36 -7.40
N ILE A 31 -0.45 5.10 -6.99
CA ILE A 31 0.94 4.83 -7.37
C ILE A 31 1.86 4.79 -6.16
N GLY A 32 2.74 3.82 -6.11
CA GLY A 32 3.84 3.71 -5.16
C GLY A 32 5.15 3.42 -5.88
N GLY A 33 6.28 3.66 -5.21
CA GLY A 33 7.62 3.47 -5.72
C GLY A 33 8.36 4.80 -6.00
N GLY A 34 9.49 5.00 -5.35
CA GLY A 34 10.36 6.16 -5.54
C GLY A 34 9.86 7.51 -5.00
N ILE A 35 8.77 7.55 -4.23
CA ILE A 35 8.21 8.79 -3.69
C ILE A 35 8.93 9.15 -2.38
N ARG A 36 9.83 10.13 -2.43
CA ARG A 36 10.69 10.50 -1.30
C ARG A 36 10.71 12.01 -0.99
N SER A 37 9.88 12.81 -1.68
CA SER A 37 9.81 14.27 -1.45
C SER A 37 8.41 14.82 -1.68
N THR A 38 8.09 15.95 -1.06
CA THR A 38 6.85 16.70 -1.30
C THR A 38 6.76 17.22 -2.74
N ALA A 39 7.90 17.49 -3.38
CA ALA A 39 7.95 17.85 -4.81
C ALA A 39 7.47 16.68 -5.69
N THR A 40 7.88 15.45 -5.40
CA THR A 40 7.41 14.24 -6.08
C THR A 40 5.90 14.01 -5.86
N ILE A 41 5.43 14.22 -4.64
CA ILE A 41 3.99 14.17 -4.30
C ILE A 41 3.23 15.16 -5.20
N SER A 42 3.62 16.44 -5.19
CA SER A 42 2.99 17.49 -5.98
C SER A 42 3.01 17.18 -7.49
N LYS A 43 4.11 16.61 -7.98
CA LYS A 43 4.28 16.22 -9.39
C LYS A 43 3.25 15.17 -9.82
N TYR A 44 3.03 14.12 -9.02
CA TYR A 44 2.04 13.08 -9.31
C TYR A 44 0.60 13.57 -9.14
N LEU A 45 0.33 14.32 -8.08
CA LEU A 45 -0.99 14.91 -7.87
C LEU A 45 -1.36 15.89 -9.00
N GLY A 46 -0.37 16.64 -9.51
CA GLY A 46 -0.53 17.59 -10.61
C GLY A 46 -0.94 16.96 -11.95
N ILE A 47 -0.61 15.70 -12.18
CA ILE A 47 -1.08 14.97 -13.37
C ILE A 47 -2.38 14.20 -13.10
N GLY A 48 -3.01 14.34 -11.94
CA GLY A 48 -4.31 13.73 -11.62
C GLY A 48 -4.22 12.31 -11.02
N ILE A 49 -3.08 11.89 -10.46
CA ILE A 49 -3.02 10.65 -9.68
C ILE A 49 -3.89 10.82 -8.44
N ASN A 50 -4.69 9.81 -8.12
CA ASN A 50 -5.69 9.88 -7.06
C ASN A 50 -5.08 9.72 -5.67
N LYS A 51 -4.25 8.69 -5.45
CA LYS A 51 -3.56 8.44 -4.19
C LYS A 51 -2.11 8.02 -4.41
N LEU A 52 -1.27 8.28 -3.43
CA LEU A 52 0.16 7.99 -3.44
C LEU A 52 0.50 7.06 -2.29
N ILE A 53 1.19 5.96 -2.58
CA ILE A 53 1.64 4.99 -1.59
C ILE A 53 3.11 5.26 -1.29
N ILE A 54 3.41 5.58 -0.04
CA ILE A 54 4.76 5.93 0.43
C ILE A 54 5.20 4.87 1.46
N GLY A 55 6.31 4.22 1.21
CA GLY A 55 6.89 3.21 2.10
C GLY A 55 8.10 3.77 2.86
N THR A 56 9.28 3.29 2.52
CA THR A 56 10.55 3.52 3.21
C THR A 56 10.79 4.96 3.69
N LYS A 57 10.47 5.99 2.88
CA LYS A 57 10.73 7.39 3.26
C LYS A 57 9.92 7.81 4.48
N ALA A 58 8.67 7.40 4.56
CA ALA A 58 7.81 7.75 5.69
C ALA A 58 8.26 7.05 6.99
N LEU A 59 8.77 5.81 6.88
CA LEU A 59 9.23 5.03 8.02
C LEU A 59 10.63 5.45 8.49
N SER A 60 11.53 5.78 7.57
CA SER A 60 12.92 6.18 7.90
C SER A 60 13.04 7.63 8.34
N ASP A 61 12.05 8.47 8.04
CA ASP A 61 12.03 9.89 8.37
C ASP A 61 10.61 10.34 8.76
N PRO A 62 10.21 10.17 10.02
CA PRO A 62 8.88 10.58 10.48
C PRO A 62 8.58 12.08 10.29
N LEU A 63 9.60 12.95 10.29
CA LEU A 63 9.43 14.39 10.03
C LEU A 63 8.97 14.66 8.59
N PHE A 64 9.20 13.72 7.68
CA PHE A 64 8.66 13.81 6.33
C PHE A 64 7.13 13.84 6.31
N LEU A 65 6.47 13.06 7.18
CA LEU A 65 5.01 13.05 7.30
C LEU A 65 4.46 14.40 7.77
N GLU A 66 5.20 15.09 8.66
CA GLU A 66 4.85 16.44 9.12
C GLU A 66 4.99 17.48 8.00
N SER A 67 5.93 17.27 7.07
CA SER A 67 6.14 18.16 5.94
C SER A 67 5.06 18.08 4.85
N ILE A 68 4.20 17.06 4.89
CA ILE A 68 3.10 16.89 3.94
C ILE A 68 1.94 17.80 4.36
N PRO A 69 1.45 18.71 3.47
CA PRO A 69 0.31 19.56 3.79
C PRO A 69 -0.94 18.75 4.17
N ASN A 70 -1.67 19.22 5.19
CA ASN A 70 -2.85 18.50 5.69
C ASN A 70 -3.92 18.31 4.63
N GLU A 71 -4.04 19.23 3.66
CA GLU A 71 -5.05 19.25 2.60
C GLU A 71 -4.89 18.08 1.60
N ILE A 72 -3.73 17.41 1.62
CA ILE A 72 -3.46 16.29 0.72
C ILE A 72 -3.17 14.98 1.46
N LYS A 73 -3.21 14.99 2.80
CA LYS A 73 -2.92 13.78 3.60
C LYS A 73 -3.94 12.64 3.37
N ASP A 74 -5.18 12.98 3.04
CA ASP A 74 -6.21 12.00 2.63
C ASP A 74 -5.88 11.27 1.32
N ARG A 75 -4.94 11.83 0.55
CA ARG A 75 -4.43 11.23 -0.69
C ARG A 75 -3.13 10.45 -0.49
N ILE A 76 -2.64 10.36 0.74
CA ILE A 76 -1.42 9.62 1.10
C ILE A 76 -1.81 8.32 1.79
N ILE A 77 -1.26 7.24 1.31
CA ILE A 77 -1.33 5.90 1.91
C ILE A 77 0.08 5.53 2.35
N ILE A 78 0.23 4.95 3.51
CA ILE A 78 1.54 4.48 3.98
C ILE A 78 1.63 2.97 3.80
N ASP A 79 2.69 2.53 3.13
CA ASP A 79 3.01 1.10 3.00
C ASP A 79 3.72 0.61 4.26
N LEU A 80 3.04 -0.27 4.98
CA LEU A 80 3.51 -0.97 6.15
C LEU A 80 4.01 -2.35 5.70
N ALA A 81 5.24 -2.40 5.20
CA ALA A 81 5.88 -3.66 4.84
C ALA A 81 6.32 -4.41 6.12
N VAL A 82 5.77 -5.59 6.34
CA VAL A 82 5.97 -6.39 7.56
C VAL A 82 6.61 -7.73 7.22
N LYS A 83 7.62 -8.10 7.99
CA LYS A 83 8.28 -9.39 7.94
C LYS A 83 8.45 -9.94 9.36
N ASN A 84 7.84 -11.09 9.65
CA ASN A 84 7.89 -11.68 11.00
C ASN A 84 7.49 -10.69 12.12
N MET A 85 6.40 -9.94 11.91
CA MET A 85 5.93 -8.89 12.83
C MET A 85 6.95 -7.77 13.10
N LYS A 86 7.85 -7.47 12.15
CA LYS A 86 8.75 -6.33 12.18
C LYS A 86 8.60 -5.50 10.92
N LEU A 87 8.79 -4.20 11.05
CA LEU A 87 8.75 -3.28 9.91
C LEU A 87 10.00 -3.43 9.06
N ALA A 88 9.81 -3.58 7.76
CA ALA A 88 10.89 -3.71 6.77
C ALA A 88 11.06 -2.41 5.96
N VAL A 89 12.29 -2.01 5.73
CA VAL A 89 12.68 -0.80 5.00
C VAL A 89 13.72 -1.11 3.92
N HIS A 90 14.06 -0.11 3.11
CA HIS A 90 15.09 -0.21 2.05
C HIS A 90 14.86 -1.38 1.09
N GLY A 91 13.65 -1.47 0.51
CA GLY A 91 13.31 -2.59 -0.37
C GLY A 91 13.22 -3.94 0.36
N TRP A 92 12.89 -3.88 1.67
CA TRP A 92 12.72 -5.02 2.57
C TRP A 92 14.04 -5.71 3.00
N GLU A 93 15.18 -5.04 2.78
CA GLU A 93 16.51 -5.58 3.10
C GLU A 93 16.90 -5.42 4.57
N THR A 94 16.31 -4.42 5.26
CA THR A 94 16.63 -4.10 6.66
C THR A 94 15.37 -3.97 7.51
N GLU A 95 15.50 -4.23 8.81
CA GLU A 95 14.45 -4.00 9.80
C GLU A 95 14.52 -2.56 10.30
N SER A 96 13.36 -1.98 10.64
CA SER A 96 13.26 -0.67 11.29
C SER A 96 13.58 -0.78 12.79
N GLU A 97 14.03 0.33 13.38
CA GLU A 97 14.15 0.47 14.84
C GLU A 97 12.80 0.72 15.53
N HIS A 98 11.78 1.17 14.78
CA HIS A 98 10.44 1.38 15.31
C HIS A 98 9.69 0.05 15.44
N THR A 99 8.94 -0.11 16.52
CA THR A 99 7.92 -1.14 16.60
C THR A 99 6.74 -0.81 15.68
N ILE A 100 5.91 -1.80 15.37
CA ILE A 100 4.69 -1.57 14.58
C ILE A 100 3.76 -0.61 15.33
N GLU A 101 3.60 -0.80 16.63
CA GLU A 101 2.74 0.01 17.50
C GLU A 101 3.19 1.47 17.51
N ASP A 102 4.49 1.72 17.72
CA ASP A 102 5.03 3.09 17.73
C ASP A 102 4.81 3.78 16.38
N TYR A 103 5.03 3.05 15.29
CA TYR A 103 4.87 3.61 13.97
C TYR A 103 3.40 3.90 13.63
N LEU A 104 2.48 2.99 13.95
CA LEU A 104 1.04 3.22 13.79
C LEU A 104 0.58 4.46 14.57
N TYR A 105 1.07 4.66 15.79
CA TYR A 105 0.81 5.86 16.58
C TYR A 105 1.32 7.13 15.89
N ILE A 106 2.51 7.09 15.26
CA ILE A 106 3.03 8.20 14.46
C ILE A 106 2.12 8.50 13.27
N LEU A 107 1.62 7.46 12.58
CA LEU A 107 0.70 7.64 11.45
C LEU A 107 -0.63 8.28 11.88
N GLU A 108 -1.22 7.83 12.98
CA GLU A 108 -2.44 8.41 13.55
C GLU A 108 -2.26 9.88 13.90
N LYS A 109 -1.16 10.23 14.60
CA LYS A 109 -0.82 11.63 14.90
C LYS A 109 -0.67 12.51 13.66
N ASN A 110 -0.23 11.94 12.56
CA ASN A 110 -0.06 12.65 11.30
C ASN A 110 -1.33 12.67 10.43
N ASN A 111 -2.48 12.20 10.95
CA ASN A 111 -3.75 12.10 10.23
C ASN A 111 -3.67 11.27 8.94
N ILE A 112 -2.88 10.20 8.94
CA ILE A 112 -2.87 9.25 7.84
C ILE A 112 -4.17 8.44 7.88
N SER A 113 -4.89 8.45 6.78
CA SER A 113 -6.25 7.90 6.69
C SER A 113 -6.32 6.46 6.19
N GLU A 114 -5.22 5.90 5.68
CA GLU A 114 -5.19 4.55 5.11
C GLU A 114 -3.76 4.01 5.07
N ILE A 115 -3.61 2.71 5.32
CA ILE A 115 -2.34 2.00 5.21
C ILE A 115 -2.45 0.81 4.24
N VAL A 116 -1.35 0.46 3.57
CA VAL A 116 -1.18 -0.84 2.92
C VAL A 116 -0.40 -1.73 3.89
N TYR A 117 -0.96 -2.87 4.27
CA TYR A 117 -0.21 -3.92 4.95
C TYR A 117 0.34 -4.89 3.90
N THR A 118 1.65 -4.91 3.74
CA THR A 118 2.34 -5.83 2.83
C THR A 118 3.09 -6.91 3.64
N ASP A 119 2.62 -8.16 3.53
CA ASP A 119 3.38 -9.30 4.05
C ASP A 119 4.53 -9.62 3.08
N VAL A 120 5.75 -9.26 3.49
CA VAL A 120 6.96 -9.38 2.66
C VAL A 120 7.28 -10.83 2.31
N ASP A 121 7.06 -11.77 3.23
CA ASP A 121 7.36 -13.19 3.02
C ASP A 121 6.34 -13.87 2.09
N LYS A 122 5.20 -13.21 1.86
CA LYS A 122 4.12 -13.70 1.00
C LYS A 122 4.05 -12.98 -0.34
N ASP A 123 4.61 -11.76 -0.44
CA ASP A 123 4.50 -10.98 -1.67
C ASP A 123 5.14 -11.70 -2.86
N GLY A 124 4.40 -11.80 -3.96
CA GLY A 124 4.82 -12.50 -5.17
C GLY A 124 4.98 -14.03 -5.06
N MET A 125 4.82 -14.64 -3.88
CA MET A 125 5.10 -16.07 -3.64
C MET A 125 3.93 -17.00 -3.99
N LEU A 126 2.71 -16.48 -4.15
CA LEU A 126 1.50 -17.28 -4.38
C LEU A 126 1.31 -18.39 -3.32
N SER A 127 1.62 -18.09 -2.06
CA SER A 127 1.58 -19.05 -0.95
C SER A 127 0.40 -18.86 0.01
N GLY A 128 -0.56 -17.99 -0.34
CA GLY A 128 -1.70 -17.62 0.50
C GLY A 128 -1.37 -16.47 1.46
N MET A 129 -2.40 -15.75 1.90
CA MET A 129 -2.29 -14.60 2.79
C MET A 129 -2.07 -15.03 4.25
N ASN A 130 -1.35 -14.21 5.01
CA ASN A 130 -1.14 -14.41 6.44
C ASN A 130 -2.21 -13.67 7.25
N PHE A 131 -3.41 -14.21 7.29
CA PHE A 131 -4.52 -13.63 8.06
C PHE A 131 -4.24 -13.50 9.55
N HIS A 132 -3.37 -14.34 10.10
CA HIS A 132 -3.05 -14.30 11.53
C HIS A 132 -2.27 -13.04 11.90
N GLU A 133 -1.22 -12.70 11.15
CA GLU A 133 -0.46 -11.47 11.38
C GLU A 133 -1.28 -10.23 11.06
N MET A 134 -1.99 -10.23 9.94
CA MET A 134 -2.86 -9.12 9.57
C MET A 134 -3.89 -8.80 10.66
N LYS A 135 -4.53 -9.81 11.26
CA LYS A 135 -5.45 -9.60 12.39
C LYS A 135 -4.78 -8.99 13.62
N LYS A 136 -3.51 -9.31 13.89
CA LYS A 136 -2.78 -8.62 14.97
C LYS A 136 -2.63 -7.13 14.68
N ILE A 137 -2.31 -6.76 13.43
CA ILE A 137 -2.23 -5.34 13.04
C ILE A 137 -3.59 -4.66 13.18
N LEU A 138 -4.67 -5.28 12.70
CA LEU A 138 -6.03 -4.74 12.83
C LEU A 138 -6.48 -4.52 14.27
N ASN A 139 -5.95 -5.29 15.22
CA ASN A 139 -6.27 -5.13 16.64
C ASN A 139 -5.54 -3.96 17.33
N ILE A 140 -4.51 -3.40 16.71
CA ILE A 140 -3.69 -2.34 17.30
C ILE A 140 -3.82 -0.99 16.59
N THR A 141 -4.59 -0.89 15.51
CA THR A 141 -4.87 0.38 14.84
C THR A 141 -6.31 0.49 14.42
N SER A 142 -6.80 1.73 14.35
CA SER A 142 -8.09 2.08 13.75
C SER A 142 -7.95 2.58 12.31
N ILE A 143 -6.73 2.70 11.78
CA ILE A 143 -6.48 3.15 10.40
C ILE A 143 -6.96 2.05 9.44
N PRO A 144 -7.84 2.36 8.47
CA PRO A 144 -8.25 1.44 7.43
C PRO A 144 -7.06 0.81 6.70
N LEU A 145 -7.12 -0.52 6.50
CA LEU A 145 -6.02 -1.33 5.99
C LEU A 145 -6.35 -1.93 4.62
N ILE A 146 -5.49 -1.70 3.64
CA ILE A 146 -5.48 -2.41 2.37
C ILE A 146 -4.52 -3.60 2.50
N ALA A 147 -5.04 -4.81 2.31
CA ALA A 147 -4.23 -6.03 2.38
C ALA A 147 -3.38 -6.20 1.11
N SER A 148 -2.10 -6.54 1.27
CA SER A 148 -1.14 -6.77 0.18
C SER A 148 -0.21 -7.93 0.50
N GLY A 149 0.25 -8.62 -0.54
CA GLY A 149 1.10 -9.80 -0.41
C GLY A 149 0.30 -11.10 -0.18
N GLY A 150 0.61 -12.12 -0.96
CA GLY A 150 0.10 -13.47 -0.75
C GLY A 150 -1.26 -13.82 -1.32
N VAL A 151 -2.00 -12.92 -1.96
CA VAL A 151 -3.25 -13.27 -2.64
C VAL A 151 -2.98 -14.30 -3.73
N THR A 152 -3.68 -15.45 -3.66
CA THR A 152 -3.49 -16.58 -4.58
C THR A 152 -4.77 -17.01 -5.27
N SER A 153 -5.90 -16.78 -4.64
CA SER A 153 -7.18 -17.35 -5.06
C SER A 153 -8.37 -16.47 -4.67
N ILE A 154 -9.51 -16.77 -5.26
CA ILE A 154 -10.79 -16.16 -4.90
C ILE A 154 -11.20 -16.48 -3.44
N SER A 155 -10.69 -17.57 -2.87
CA SER A 155 -10.91 -17.91 -1.47
C SER A 155 -10.29 -16.89 -0.52
N ASP A 156 -9.11 -16.35 -0.84
CA ASP A 156 -8.47 -15.31 -0.05
C ASP A 156 -9.33 -14.04 0.00
N ILE A 157 -9.95 -13.70 -1.14
CA ILE A 157 -10.87 -12.54 -1.21
C ILE A 157 -12.09 -12.77 -0.31
N ARG A 158 -12.66 -13.98 -0.31
CA ARG A 158 -13.79 -14.32 0.56
C ARG A 158 -13.43 -14.26 2.05
N GLU A 159 -12.21 -14.67 2.41
CA GLU A 159 -11.76 -14.55 3.81
C GLU A 159 -11.54 -13.08 4.19
N LEU A 160 -11.01 -12.23 3.28
CA LEU A 160 -10.89 -10.79 3.51
C LEU A 160 -12.25 -10.12 3.74
N THR A 161 -13.28 -10.47 2.96
CA THR A 161 -14.61 -9.89 3.15
C THR A 161 -15.24 -10.24 4.50
N LYS A 162 -14.89 -11.38 5.10
CA LYS A 162 -15.37 -11.76 6.44
C LYS A 162 -14.77 -10.92 7.57
N ILE A 163 -13.69 -10.20 7.32
CA ILE A 163 -13.01 -9.34 8.29
C ILE A 163 -12.99 -7.87 7.85
N SER A 164 -13.80 -7.50 6.87
CA SER A 164 -13.87 -6.11 6.40
C SER A 164 -14.37 -5.15 7.48
N ASP A 165 -15.29 -5.60 8.34
CA ASP A 165 -15.77 -4.86 9.50
C ASP A 165 -14.73 -4.66 10.61
N GLN A 166 -13.62 -5.41 10.57
CA GLN A 166 -12.49 -5.26 11.48
C GLN A 166 -11.48 -4.20 11.00
N GLY A 167 -11.70 -3.54 9.86
CA GLY A 167 -10.86 -2.46 9.35
C GLY A 167 -10.18 -2.73 8.01
N VAL A 168 -10.45 -3.86 7.34
CA VAL A 168 -9.94 -4.10 5.99
C VAL A 168 -10.75 -3.29 4.98
N SER A 169 -10.11 -2.28 4.36
CA SER A 169 -10.73 -1.39 3.37
C SER A 169 -10.53 -1.84 1.92
N GLY A 170 -9.57 -2.70 1.65
CA GLY A 170 -9.26 -3.12 0.29
C GLY A 170 -8.22 -4.23 0.19
N VAL A 171 -7.91 -4.62 -1.05
CA VAL A 171 -6.88 -5.63 -1.34
C VAL A 171 -6.13 -5.29 -2.62
N ILE A 172 -4.81 -5.48 -2.60
CA ILE A 172 -3.96 -5.40 -3.78
C ILE A 172 -3.77 -6.82 -4.33
N ILE A 173 -4.15 -7.01 -5.59
CA ILE A 173 -3.99 -8.27 -6.31
C ILE A 173 -2.92 -8.06 -7.39
N GLY A 174 -1.74 -8.58 -7.17
CA GLY A 174 -0.59 -8.46 -8.08
C GLY A 174 -0.45 -9.69 -8.98
N LYS A 175 0.55 -10.52 -8.69
CA LYS A 175 0.96 -11.68 -9.49
C LYS A 175 -0.18 -12.66 -9.80
N ALA A 176 -1.09 -12.89 -8.85
CA ALA A 176 -2.24 -13.79 -9.05
C ALA A 176 -3.16 -13.35 -10.21
N LEU A 177 -3.28 -12.05 -10.46
CA LEU A 177 -4.02 -11.52 -11.60
C LEU A 177 -3.30 -11.79 -12.92
N TYR A 178 -1.99 -11.52 -12.99
CA TYR A 178 -1.18 -11.73 -14.19
C TYR A 178 -1.06 -13.22 -14.55
N GLU A 179 -1.01 -14.09 -13.55
CA GLU A 179 -0.98 -15.55 -13.75
C GLU A 179 -2.38 -16.17 -13.91
N LYS A 180 -3.43 -15.33 -14.00
CA LYS A 180 -4.82 -15.76 -14.19
C LYS A 180 -5.33 -16.71 -13.09
N LYS A 181 -4.77 -16.65 -11.89
CA LYS A 181 -5.23 -17.38 -10.70
C LYS A 181 -6.49 -16.75 -10.11
N VAL A 182 -6.65 -15.45 -10.30
CA VAL A 182 -7.80 -14.66 -9.84
C VAL A 182 -8.38 -13.89 -11.03
N ASN A 183 -9.70 -13.92 -11.17
CA ASN A 183 -10.43 -13.14 -12.17
C ASN A 183 -11.11 -11.97 -11.48
N LEU A 184 -10.90 -10.73 -11.96
CA LEU A 184 -11.48 -9.53 -11.37
C LEU A 184 -13.02 -9.52 -11.41
N ILE A 185 -13.64 -10.11 -12.44
CA ILE A 185 -15.11 -10.20 -12.50
C ILE A 185 -15.65 -11.00 -11.31
N ASP A 186 -14.97 -12.09 -10.93
CA ASP A 186 -15.38 -12.90 -9.78
C ASP A 186 -15.07 -12.21 -8.45
N VAL A 187 -13.99 -11.40 -8.38
CA VAL A 187 -13.71 -10.54 -7.22
C VAL A 187 -14.85 -9.54 -7.02
N PHE A 188 -15.23 -8.79 -8.07
CA PHE A 188 -16.30 -7.80 -7.97
C PHE A 188 -17.66 -8.39 -7.58
N LYS A 189 -17.97 -9.63 -7.98
CA LYS A 189 -19.18 -10.33 -7.51
C LYS A 189 -19.18 -10.60 -6.00
N ILE A 190 -18.01 -10.74 -5.39
CA ILE A 190 -17.86 -11.04 -3.96
C ILE A 190 -17.87 -9.78 -3.12
N VAL A 191 -17.09 -8.75 -3.53
CA VAL A 191 -16.93 -7.53 -2.74
C VAL A 191 -18.14 -6.57 -2.88
N GLY A 192 -19.00 -6.81 -3.85
CA GLY A 192 -20.08 -5.89 -4.22
C GLY A 192 -19.56 -4.67 -4.99
N ASN A 193 -20.42 -4.10 -5.81
CA ASN A 193 -20.12 -2.82 -6.48
C ASN A 193 -20.46 -1.67 -5.55
#